data_d88fea4772af1cae86afd01390de5106
#
_entry.id   d88fea4772af1cae86afd01390de5106
#
_cell.length_a   1.000
_cell.length_b   1.000
_cell.length_c   1.000
_cell.angle_alpha   90.00
_cell.angle_beta   90.00
_cell.angle_gamma   90.00
#
_symmetry.space_group_name_H-M   'P 1'
#
loop_
_entity.id
_entity.type
_entity.pdbx_description
1 polymer ?
#
loop_
_entity_poly.entity_id
_entity_poly.type
_entity_poly.pdbx_seq_one_letter_code
_entity_poly.pdbx_strand_id
1 'polypeptide(L)'
;MSRIRQYESNAERQRAYRKRRKRSVHFSSKSDNWRTPEWLFRALNEEFTFDVDVCASAENTQLPVFYDKKTNGLKQKWTGSCWMNPPYGRTIGKWVQKAYVSARRNNAVVVCLIPARTDTKYWHRYCAKAEVRFFQGRLKFNNAGPAPFPSAVVVFKRNGTAVTIYVSRYGSYVIIVMIFERAETC
;
A
#
# COMPACT_ATOMS: atom_id res chain seq x y z
N MET A 1 7.01 -36.82 11.60
CA MET A 1 7.26 -36.70 13.06
C MET A 1 7.72 -35.28 13.40
N SER A 2 6.93 -34.53 14.15
CA SER A 2 7.24 -33.16 14.58
C SER A 2 8.27 -33.19 15.70
N ARG A 3 9.44 -32.57 15.52
CA ARG A 3 10.44 -32.43 16.59
C ARG A 3 9.94 -31.47 17.66
N ILE A 4 9.57 -31.98 18.81
CA ILE A 4 9.26 -31.20 20.02
C ILE A 4 10.57 -30.54 20.46
N ARG A 5 10.65 -29.23 20.46
CA ARG A 5 11.80 -28.49 21.02
C ARG A 5 11.71 -28.52 22.54
N GLN A 6 12.65 -29.19 23.19
CA GLN A 6 12.84 -29.07 24.64
C GLN A 6 13.60 -27.79 24.98
N TYR A 7 13.16 -27.10 26.02
CA TYR A 7 13.83 -25.93 26.60
C TYR A 7 14.23 -26.28 28.02
N GLU A 8 15.47 -25.98 28.39
CA GLU A 8 16.06 -26.33 29.69
C GLU A 8 15.50 -25.48 30.84
N SER A 9 14.94 -24.30 30.54
CA SER A 9 14.33 -23.43 31.56
C SER A 9 13.19 -22.56 31.02
N ASN A 10 12.33 -22.07 31.91
CA ASN A 10 11.29 -21.09 31.59
C ASN A 10 11.87 -19.79 31.02
N ALA A 11 13.04 -19.38 31.48
CA ALA A 11 13.74 -18.18 30.98
C ALA A 11 14.17 -18.35 29.52
N GLU A 12 14.66 -19.53 29.16
CA GLU A 12 15.03 -19.87 27.78
C GLU A 12 13.80 -19.93 26.87
N ARG A 13 12.72 -20.54 27.34
CA ARG A 13 11.42 -20.55 26.65
C ARG A 13 10.90 -19.16 26.39
N GLN A 14 10.97 -18.26 27.38
CA GLN A 14 10.60 -16.85 27.28
C GLN A 14 11.52 -16.07 26.31
N ARG A 15 12.82 -16.31 26.35
CA ARG A 15 13.79 -15.69 25.39
C ARG A 15 13.52 -16.18 23.97
N ALA A 16 13.28 -17.46 23.76
CA ALA A 16 12.93 -18.02 22.46
C ALA A 16 11.58 -17.48 21.94
N TYR A 17 10.57 -17.36 22.81
CA TYR A 17 9.28 -16.74 22.48
C TYR A 17 9.44 -15.26 22.09
N ARG A 18 10.19 -14.48 22.88
CA ARG A 18 10.48 -13.07 22.56
C ARG A 18 11.27 -12.93 21.26
N LYS A 19 12.23 -13.82 20.98
CA LYS A 19 13.01 -13.85 19.74
C LYS A 19 12.15 -14.21 18.53
N ARG A 20 11.20 -15.17 18.66
CA ARG A 20 10.20 -15.51 17.63
C ARG A 20 9.25 -14.35 17.41
N ARG A 21 8.76 -13.71 18.47
CA ARG A 21 7.83 -12.57 18.38
C ARG A 21 8.48 -11.35 17.73
N LYS A 22 9.75 -11.04 18.03
CA LYS A 22 10.51 -10.00 17.31
C LYS A 22 10.72 -10.31 15.83
N ARG A 23 10.79 -11.59 15.45
CA ARG A 23 10.92 -12.03 14.05
C ARG A 23 9.60 -12.08 13.28
N SER A 24 8.47 -12.29 13.97
CA SER A 24 7.20 -12.60 13.30
C SER A 24 6.26 -11.41 13.13
N VAL A 25 6.47 -10.28 13.83
CA VAL A 25 5.37 -9.32 13.93
C VAL A 25 5.49 -8.10 13.01
N HIS A 26 6.65 -7.66 12.52
CA HIS A 26 6.63 -6.42 11.73
C HIS A 26 7.61 -6.27 10.56
N PHE A 27 8.65 -7.09 10.39
CA PHE A 27 9.63 -6.84 9.33
C PHE A 27 10.31 -8.13 8.84
N SER A 28 9.55 -9.07 8.31
CA SER A 28 10.13 -10.29 7.73
C SER A 28 10.42 -10.19 6.23
N SER A 29 10.20 -9.05 5.59
CA SER A 29 10.63 -8.88 4.20
C SER A 29 12.07 -8.37 4.17
N LYS A 30 12.95 -9.10 3.48
CA LYS A 30 14.33 -8.70 3.19
C LYS A 30 14.42 -7.46 2.29
N SER A 31 13.29 -6.94 1.79
CA SER A 31 13.21 -5.72 0.99
C SER A 31 11.90 -4.97 1.25
N ASP A 32 11.96 -3.64 1.21
CA ASP A 32 10.78 -2.77 1.25
C ASP A 32 10.09 -2.65 -0.13
N ASN A 33 10.62 -3.31 -1.17
CA ASN A 33 10.15 -3.23 -2.54
C ASN A 33 9.17 -4.38 -2.84
N TRP A 34 7.92 -4.02 -2.97
CA TRP A 34 6.81 -4.92 -3.26
C TRP A 34 6.29 -4.65 -4.67
N ARG A 35 6.67 -5.48 -5.65
CA ARG A 35 6.20 -5.30 -7.03
C ARG A 35 4.70 -5.52 -7.10
N THR A 36 3.97 -4.54 -7.63
CA THR A 36 2.52 -4.60 -7.82
C THR A 36 2.13 -5.82 -8.67
N PRO A 37 1.12 -6.61 -8.24
CA PRO A 37 0.57 -7.66 -9.09
C PRO A 37 0.02 -7.06 -10.39
N GLU A 38 0.36 -7.66 -11.52
CA GLU A 38 0.00 -7.15 -12.86
C GLU A 38 -1.51 -6.99 -13.03
N TRP A 39 -2.30 -7.95 -12.57
CA TRP A 39 -3.75 -7.88 -12.66
C TRP A 39 -4.35 -6.66 -11.93
N LEU A 40 -3.76 -6.31 -10.77
CA LEU A 40 -4.21 -5.15 -9.98
C LEU A 40 -3.83 -3.85 -10.67
N PHE A 41 -2.59 -3.75 -11.15
CA PHE A 41 -2.15 -2.58 -11.88
C PHE A 41 -2.99 -2.36 -13.14
N ARG A 42 -3.23 -3.42 -13.93
CA ARG A 42 -4.03 -3.35 -15.16
C ARG A 42 -5.45 -2.85 -14.88
N ALA A 43 -6.14 -3.43 -13.89
CA ALA A 43 -7.50 -3.00 -13.52
C ALA A 43 -7.56 -1.53 -13.08
N LEU A 44 -6.56 -1.07 -12.29
CA LEU A 44 -6.49 0.33 -11.89
C LEU A 44 -6.09 1.26 -13.04
N ASN A 45 -5.23 0.80 -13.94
CA ASN A 45 -4.84 1.59 -15.11
C ASN A 45 -5.98 1.73 -16.14
N GLU A 46 -6.85 0.74 -16.27
CA GLU A 46 -8.09 0.85 -17.06
C GLU A 46 -9.03 1.92 -16.49
N GLU A 47 -9.10 2.06 -15.15
CA GLU A 47 -9.94 3.05 -14.48
C GLU A 47 -9.34 4.46 -14.50
N PHE A 48 -8.02 4.57 -14.26
CA PHE A 48 -7.38 5.87 -13.99
C PHE A 48 -6.47 6.38 -15.10
N THR A 49 -6.11 5.56 -16.07
CA THR A 49 -5.22 5.89 -17.21
C THR A 49 -3.96 6.62 -16.74
N PHE A 50 -3.03 5.88 -16.09
CA PHE A 50 -1.87 6.49 -15.45
C PHE A 50 -0.87 7.09 -16.45
N ASP A 51 -0.44 8.32 -16.19
CA ASP A 51 0.59 9.03 -16.94
C ASP A 51 2.00 8.70 -16.45
N VAL A 52 2.18 8.48 -15.12
CA VAL A 52 3.50 8.33 -14.51
C VAL A 52 3.49 7.44 -13.27
N ASP A 53 4.52 6.59 -13.14
CA ASP A 53 4.84 5.89 -11.88
C ASP A 53 5.82 6.75 -11.07
N VAL A 54 5.37 7.28 -9.94
CA VAL A 54 6.14 8.27 -9.19
C VAL A 54 7.21 7.68 -8.27
N CYS A 55 7.32 6.36 -8.18
CA CYS A 55 8.29 5.69 -7.29
C CYS A 55 8.66 4.28 -7.76
N ALA A 56 9.22 4.17 -8.94
CA ALA A 56 9.62 2.92 -9.55
C ALA A 56 11.12 2.79 -9.77
N SER A 57 11.51 1.69 -10.39
CA SER A 57 12.80 1.48 -11.04
C SER A 57 12.54 0.88 -12.42
N ALA A 58 13.56 0.84 -13.28
CA ALA A 58 13.43 0.24 -14.61
C ALA A 58 12.97 -1.22 -14.58
N GLU A 59 13.29 -1.95 -13.48
CA GLU A 59 12.96 -3.36 -13.33
C GLU A 59 11.53 -3.61 -12.85
N ASN A 60 10.88 -2.62 -12.19
CA ASN A 60 9.57 -2.83 -11.57
C ASN A 60 8.45 -1.90 -12.06
N THR A 61 8.78 -0.88 -12.87
CA THR A 61 7.76 -0.02 -13.47
C THR A 61 6.85 -0.79 -14.43
N GLN A 62 5.60 -0.37 -14.51
CA GLN A 62 4.62 -0.85 -15.48
C GLN A 62 4.18 0.28 -16.43
N LEU A 63 4.86 1.43 -16.36
CA LEU A 63 4.63 2.60 -17.21
C LEU A 63 5.92 3.05 -17.90
N PRO A 64 5.81 3.63 -19.11
CA PRO A 64 6.98 4.15 -19.82
C PRO A 64 7.60 5.37 -19.12
N VAL A 65 6.79 6.16 -18.41
CA VAL A 65 7.24 7.31 -17.65
C VAL A 65 7.26 6.98 -16.17
N PHE A 66 8.42 7.12 -15.53
CA PHE A 66 8.57 6.84 -14.10
C PHE A 66 9.66 7.67 -13.45
N TYR A 67 9.58 7.80 -12.13
CA TYR A 67 10.61 8.43 -11.31
C TYR A 67 11.33 7.37 -10.45
N ASP A 68 12.64 7.27 -10.68
CA ASP A 68 13.53 6.36 -9.97
C ASP A 68 14.24 7.05 -8.78
N LYS A 69 15.21 6.37 -8.18
CA LYS A 69 16.02 6.93 -7.09
C LYS A 69 16.85 8.14 -7.52
N LYS A 70 17.29 8.20 -8.79
CA LYS A 70 18.12 9.31 -9.31
C LYS A 70 17.25 10.55 -9.50
N THR A 71 16.10 10.38 -10.12
CA THR A 71 15.14 11.47 -10.36
C THR A 71 14.42 11.90 -9.08
N ASN A 72 14.36 11.02 -8.07
CA ASN A 72 13.74 11.27 -6.77
C ASN A 72 12.30 11.80 -6.87
N GLY A 73 11.34 10.88 -7.02
CA GLY A 73 9.92 11.22 -7.19
C GLY A 73 9.35 12.19 -6.13
N LEU A 74 9.88 12.17 -4.89
CA LEU A 74 9.46 13.14 -3.86
C LEU A 74 9.81 14.60 -4.19
N LYS A 75 10.83 14.83 -5.02
CA LYS A 75 11.23 16.19 -5.47
C LYS A 75 10.49 16.63 -6.73
N GLN A 76 9.88 15.71 -7.48
CA GLN A 76 9.19 16.02 -8.74
C GLN A 76 7.81 16.66 -8.49
N LYS A 77 7.33 17.44 -9.44
CA LYS A 77 5.94 17.90 -9.45
C LYS A 77 5.06 16.80 -10.01
N TRP A 78 4.03 16.39 -9.27
CA TRP A 78 3.05 15.40 -9.72
C TRP A 78 1.82 16.10 -10.25
N THR A 79 1.45 15.78 -11.49
CA THR A 79 0.28 16.30 -12.21
C THR A 79 -0.35 15.16 -13.00
N GLY A 80 -1.57 15.30 -13.50
CA GLY A 80 -2.25 14.24 -14.22
C GLY A 80 -2.59 13.05 -13.34
N SER A 81 -2.59 11.86 -13.92
CA SER A 81 -2.88 10.60 -13.23
C SER A 81 -1.59 9.88 -12.83
N CYS A 82 -1.36 9.72 -11.53
CA CYS A 82 -0.13 9.20 -10.97
C CYS A 82 -0.35 7.86 -10.27
N TRP A 83 0.44 6.86 -10.63
CA TRP A 83 0.55 5.61 -9.90
C TRP A 83 1.63 5.71 -8.81
N MET A 84 1.36 5.15 -7.62
CA MET A 84 2.31 5.14 -6.52
C MET A 84 2.27 3.81 -5.75
N ASN A 85 3.36 3.03 -5.82
CA ASN A 85 3.61 1.90 -4.93
C ASN A 85 4.95 2.13 -4.21
N PRO A 86 4.96 2.93 -3.10
CA PRO A 86 6.20 3.41 -2.50
C PRO A 86 6.89 2.32 -1.67
N PRO A 87 8.18 2.48 -1.34
CA PRO A 87 8.83 1.63 -0.36
C PRO A 87 8.09 1.65 0.99
N TYR A 88 7.75 0.46 1.53
CA TYR A 88 6.89 0.32 2.73
C TYR A 88 7.64 0.53 4.07
N GLY A 89 8.81 1.16 4.03
CA GLY A 89 9.65 1.48 5.17
C GLY A 89 9.25 2.75 5.93
N ARG A 90 10.22 3.33 6.64
CA ARG A 90 10.02 4.52 7.51
C ARG A 90 9.57 5.77 6.75
N THR A 91 9.81 5.83 5.45
CA THR A 91 9.53 7.02 4.62
C THR A 91 8.13 7.03 4.00
N ILE A 92 7.35 5.97 4.16
CA ILE A 92 6.02 5.83 3.52
C ILE A 92 5.11 7.04 3.81
N GLY A 93 5.17 7.59 5.03
CA GLY A 93 4.38 8.75 5.41
C GLY A 93 4.68 10.01 4.58
N LYS A 94 5.95 10.18 4.12
CA LYS A 94 6.34 11.30 3.23
C LYS A 94 5.73 11.13 1.83
N TRP A 95 5.68 9.91 1.32
CA TRP A 95 5.06 9.58 0.04
C TRP A 95 3.55 9.85 0.07
N VAL A 96 2.86 9.37 1.11
CA VAL A 96 1.42 9.58 1.30
C VAL A 96 1.10 11.06 1.45
N GLN A 97 1.90 11.82 2.23
CA GLN A 97 1.76 13.27 2.35
C GLN A 97 1.91 13.96 1.00
N LYS A 98 2.93 13.58 0.21
CA LYS A 98 3.17 14.13 -1.12
C LYS A 98 1.99 13.86 -2.06
N ALA A 99 1.43 12.63 -2.04
CA ALA A 99 0.25 12.27 -2.82
C ALA A 99 -0.95 13.16 -2.48
N TYR A 100 -1.27 13.30 -1.20
CA TYR A 100 -2.35 14.16 -0.73
C TYR A 100 -2.15 15.63 -1.15
N VAL A 101 -0.94 16.17 -0.97
CA VAL A 101 -0.63 17.57 -1.32
C VAL A 101 -0.69 17.78 -2.83
N SER A 102 -0.19 16.83 -3.63
CA SER A 102 -0.22 16.93 -5.10
C SER A 102 -1.65 16.91 -5.64
N ALA A 103 -2.51 16.06 -5.08
CA ALA A 103 -3.93 16.05 -5.44
C ALA A 103 -4.60 17.40 -5.16
N ARG A 104 -4.36 17.98 -3.99
CA ARG A 104 -4.96 19.26 -3.56
C ARG A 104 -4.42 20.47 -4.31
N ARG A 105 -3.10 20.56 -4.52
CA ARG A 105 -2.43 21.75 -5.07
C ARG A 105 -2.26 21.71 -6.58
N ASN A 106 -1.99 20.54 -7.15
CA ASN A 106 -1.66 20.37 -8.55
C ASN A 106 -2.79 19.74 -9.37
N ASN A 107 -3.94 19.48 -8.76
CA ASN A 107 -5.07 18.76 -9.37
C ASN A 107 -4.68 17.38 -9.93
N ALA A 108 -3.69 16.72 -9.32
CA ALA A 108 -3.31 15.37 -9.67
C ALA A 108 -4.33 14.34 -9.14
N VAL A 109 -4.55 13.26 -9.88
CA VAL A 109 -5.17 12.04 -9.35
C VAL A 109 -4.03 11.11 -8.94
N VAL A 110 -3.92 10.77 -7.66
CA VAL A 110 -2.84 9.90 -7.19
C VAL A 110 -3.42 8.64 -6.58
N VAL A 111 -3.14 7.51 -7.23
CA VAL A 111 -3.58 6.18 -6.79
C VAL A 111 -2.42 5.46 -6.13
N CYS A 112 -2.59 5.11 -4.86
CA CYS A 112 -1.54 4.57 -4.01
C CYS A 112 -1.86 3.14 -3.58
N LEU A 113 -0.96 2.19 -3.84
CA LEU A 113 -0.99 0.87 -3.20
C LEU A 113 -0.10 0.90 -1.96
N ILE A 114 -0.67 0.71 -0.77
CA ILE A 114 0.05 0.79 0.49
C ILE A 114 -0.44 -0.26 1.51
N PRO A 115 0.37 -0.63 2.52
CA PRO A 115 -0.11 -1.38 3.66
C PRO A 115 -1.22 -0.62 4.41
N ALA A 116 -2.31 -1.29 4.75
CA ALA A 116 -3.42 -0.72 5.50
C ALA A 116 -3.06 -0.57 7.00
N ARG A 117 -2.10 0.32 7.30
CA ARG A 117 -1.66 0.63 8.67
C ARG A 117 -2.53 1.72 9.27
N THR A 118 -3.74 1.38 9.64
CA THR A 118 -4.79 2.29 10.12
C THR A 118 -4.47 2.96 11.44
N ASP A 119 -3.48 2.47 12.19
CA ASP A 119 -2.98 3.02 13.46
C ASP A 119 -1.96 4.16 13.29
N THR A 120 -1.53 4.47 12.06
CA THR A 120 -0.46 5.44 11.81
C THR A 120 -0.96 6.87 11.67
N LYS A 121 -0.08 7.84 12.04
CA LYS A 121 -0.38 9.28 11.89
C LYS A 121 -0.69 9.67 10.44
N TYR A 122 0.02 9.12 9.45
CA TYR A 122 -0.22 9.45 8.04
C TYR A 122 -1.56 8.92 7.56
N TRP A 123 -2.03 7.77 8.09
CA TRP A 123 -3.33 7.22 7.75
C TRP A 123 -4.45 8.18 8.16
N HIS A 124 -4.46 8.59 9.43
CA HIS A 124 -5.47 9.52 9.97
C HIS A 124 -5.41 10.91 9.34
N ARG A 125 -4.19 11.41 9.06
CA ARG A 125 -4.03 12.75 8.49
C ARG A 125 -4.45 12.86 7.04
N TYR A 126 -4.23 11.79 6.24
CA TYR A 126 -4.36 11.84 4.79
C TYR A 126 -5.27 10.77 4.24
N CYS A 127 -5.01 9.47 4.50
CA CYS A 127 -5.73 8.36 3.87
C CYS A 127 -7.22 8.34 4.27
N ALA A 128 -7.54 8.57 5.54
CA ALA A 128 -8.91 8.58 6.04
C ALA A 128 -9.80 9.69 5.43
N LYS A 129 -9.21 10.63 4.70
CA LYS A 129 -9.89 11.74 3.99
C LYS A 129 -10.02 11.50 2.50
N ALA A 130 -9.71 10.31 2.04
CA ALA A 130 -9.67 9.93 0.64
C ALA A 130 -10.56 8.71 0.38
N GLU A 131 -10.71 8.32 -0.86
CA GLU A 131 -11.29 7.03 -1.23
C GLU A 131 -10.30 5.93 -0.84
N VAL A 132 -10.73 4.97 -0.01
CA VAL A 132 -9.93 3.83 0.43
C VAL A 132 -10.60 2.54 0.01
N ARG A 133 -9.86 1.68 -0.72
CA ARG A 133 -10.32 0.37 -1.17
C ARG A 133 -9.54 -0.71 -0.39
N PHE A 134 -10.22 -1.45 0.47
CA PHE A 134 -9.64 -2.56 1.24
C PHE A 134 -9.82 -3.88 0.49
N PHE A 135 -8.77 -4.67 0.43
CA PHE A 135 -8.84 -6.02 -0.16
C PHE A 135 -9.24 -7.06 0.87
N GLN A 136 -10.16 -7.93 0.51
CA GLN A 136 -10.39 -9.16 1.26
C GLN A 136 -9.18 -10.09 1.06
N GLY A 137 -8.61 -10.54 2.18
CA GLY A 137 -7.40 -11.38 2.17
C GLY A 137 -6.10 -10.61 1.98
N ARG A 138 -5.06 -11.31 1.57
CA ARG A 138 -3.70 -10.76 1.42
C ARG A 138 -3.28 -10.76 -0.04
N LEU A 139 -2.74 -9.64 -0.52
CA LEU A 139 -2.16 -9.58 -1.84
C LEU A 139 -0.90 -10.45 -1.92
N LYS A 140 -0.71 -11.09 -3.07
CA LYS A 140 0.51 -11.83 -3.40
C LYS A 140 1.37 -10.94 -4.31
N PHE A 141 2.48 -10.47 -3.77
CA PHE A 141 3.46 -9.69 -4.52
C PHE A 141 4.56 -10.62 -5.07
N ASN A 142 5.10 -10.34 -6.26
CA ASN A 142 6.30 -11.01 -6.81
C ASN A 142 6.26 -12.55 -6.82
N ASN A 143 5.15 -13.20 -7.06
CA ASN A 143 5.02 -14.66 -6.94
C ASN A 143 5.45 -15.23 -5.57
N ALA A 144 5.79 -14.38 -4.61
CA ALA A 144 5.97 -14.76 -3.21
C ALA A 144 4.62 -15.08 -2.58
N GLY A 145 4.62 -15.75 -1.46
CA GLY A 145 3.40 -16.04 -0.70
C GLY A 145 2.60 -14.76 -0.34
N PRO A 146 1.48 -14.89 0.39
CA PRO A 146 0.68 -13.75 0.82
C PRO A 146 1.49 -12.74 1.60
N ALA A 147 1.26 -11.45 1.38
CA ALA A 147 1.91 -10.37 2.14
C ALA A 147 1.64 -10.52 3.66
N PRO A 148 2.61 -10.22 4.53
CA PRO A 148 2.43 -10.31 5.98
C PRO A 148 1.51 -9.22 6.55
N PHE A 149 1.01 -8.31 5.72
CA PHE A 149 0.17 -7.17 6.07
C PHE A 149 -1.06 -7.08 5.16
N PRO A 150 -2.18 -6.46 5.63
CA PRO A 150 -3.28 -6.08 4.76
C PRO A 150 -2.84 -4.95 3.85
N SER A 151 -3.40 -4.90 2.64
CA SER A 151 -3.13 -3.84 1.66
C SER A 151 -4.39 -3.03 1.41
N ALA A 152 -4.21 -1.77 1.03
CA ALA A 152 -5.27 -0.89 0.57
C ALA A 152 -4.80 -0.10 -0.66
N VAL A 153 -5.73 0.19 -1.55
CA VAL A 153 -5.58 1.25 -2.54
C VAL A 153 -6.20 2.51 -1.98
N VAL A 154 -5.46 3.61 -2.03
CA VAL A 154 -5.93 4.94 -1.60
C VAL A 154 -5.90 5.87 -2.79
N VAL A 155 -7.03 6.51 -3.10
CA VAL A 155 -7.17 7.41 -4.25
C VAL A 155 -7.31 8.84 -3.75
N PHE A 156 -6.31 9.66 -4.02
CA PHE A 156 -6.33 11.09 -3.74
C PHE A 156 -6.76 11.89 -4.96
N LYS A 157 -7.83 12.66 -4.81
CA LYS A 157 -8.36 13.61 -5.80
C LYS A 157 -8.55 14.98 -5.15
N ARG A 158 -8.56 16.07 -5.92
CA ARG A 158 -8.71 17.44 -5.39
C ARG A 158 -9.96 17.61 -4.54
N ASN A 159 -11.09 17.19 -5.05
CA ASN A 159 -12.41 17.26 -4.40
C ASN A 159 -12.91 15.85 -4.03
N GLY A 160 -11.98 14.93 -3.71
CA GLY A 160 -12.35 13.56 -3.36
C GLY A 160 -13.04 13.50 -2.01
N THR A 161 -14.15 12.78 -1.96
CA THR A 161 -14.90 12.46 -0.76
C THR A 161 -14.22 11.30 -0.03
N ALA A 162 -14.33 11.27 1.30
CA ALA A 162 -13.89 10.13 2.10
C ALA A 162 -14.87 8.97 1.89
N VAL A 163 -14.46 7.98 1.09
CA VAL A 163 -15.26 6.78 0.79
C VAL A 163 -14.47 5.55 1.17
N THR A 164 -15.12 4.56 1.77
CA THR A 164 -14.51 3.26 2.05
C THR A 164 -15.17 2.18 1.19
N ILE A 165 -14.35 1.48 0.42
CA ILE A 165 -14.76 0.41 -0.50
C ILE A 165 -14.10 -0.90 -0.07
N TYR A 166 -14.86 -1.99 0.00
CA TYR A 166 -14.33 -3.32 0.23
C TYR A 166 -14.29 -4.09 -1.09
N VAL A 167 -13.11 -4.57 -1.46
CA VAL A 167 -12.84 -5.29 -2.69
C VAL A 167 -12.70 -6.77 -2.39
N SER A 168 -13.58 -7.60 -2.91
CA SER A 168 -13.48 -9.06 -2.85
C SER A 168 -13.13 -9.61 -4.24
N ARG A 169 -12.23 -10.59 -4.29
CA ARG A 169 -11.86 -11.30 -5.51
C ARG A 169 -12.51 -12.67 -5.52
N TYR A 170 -13.45 -12.88 -6.45
CA TYR A 170 -14.01 -14.20 -6.75
C TYR A 170 -13.52 -14.65 -8.14
N GLY A 171 -12.57 -15.61 -8.17
CA GLY A 171 -11.97 -16.07 -9.42
C GLY A 171 -11.27 -14.96 -10.20
N SER A 172 -11.69 -14.70 -11.44
CA SER A 172 -11.15 -13.64 -12.32
C SER A 172 -11.88 -12.29 -12.16
N TYR A 173 -12.93 -12.20 -11.36
CA TYR A 173 -13.73 -10.99 -11.20
C TYR A 173 -13.40 -10.25 -9.91
N VAL A 174 -13.34 -8.91 -9.98
CA VAL A 174 -13.26 -8.01 -8.83
C VAL A 174 -14.68 -7.54 -8.51
N ILE A 175 -15.22 -7.94 -7.36
CA ILE A 175 -16.55 -7.51 -6.91
C ILE A 175 -16.36 -6.38 -5.90
N ILE A 176 -16.92 -5.20 -6.19
CA ILE A 176 -17.00 -4.07 -5.25
C ILE A 176 -18.23 -4.30 -4.37
N VAL A 177 -18.03 -4.59 -3.09
CA VAL A 177 -19.10 -5.12 -2.24
C VAL A 177 -19.83 -4.06 -1.41
N MET A 178 -19.23 -2.93 -1.03
CA MET A 178 -19.95 -1.87 -0.30
C MET A 178 -19.26 -0.52 -0.37
N ILE A 179 -20.05 0.54 -0.51
CA ILE A 179 -19.64 1.94 -0.41
C ILE A 179 -20.26 2.49 0.88
N PHE A 180 -19.42 2.94 1.82
CA PHE A 180 -19.87 3.73 2.97
C PHE A 180 -19.40 5.17 2.77
N GLU A 181 -20.30 6.06 2.49
CA GLU A 181 -20.06 7.51 2.62
C GLU A 181 -20.04 7.87 4.10
N ARG A 182 -18.99 8.50 4.57
CA ARG A 182 -19.07 9.20 5.84
C ARG A 182 -19.85 10.48 5.62
N ALA A 183 -21.03 10.58 6.23
CA ALA A 183 -21.70 11.84 6.40
C ALA A 183 -20.72 12.80 7.11
N GLU A 184 -20.48 13.97 6.50
CA GLU A 184 -19.82 15.07 7.20
C GLU A 184 -20.74 15.46 8.34
N THR A 185 -20.34 15.14 9.58
CA THR A 185 -20.94 15.77 10.74
C THR A 185 -20.43 17.21 10.75
N CYS A 186 -21.36 18.13 10.57
CA CYS A 186 -21.21 19.57 10.83
C CYS A 186 -20.67 19.83 12.23
#